data_cd9d24f76372581ea95b18ae4ff5c2ba
#
_entry.id   cd9d24f76372581ea95b18ae4ff5c2ba
#
_cell.length_a   1.000
_cell.length_b   1.000
_cell.length_c   1.000
_cell.angle_alpha   90.00
_cell.angle_beta   90.00
_cell.angle_gamma   90.00
#
_symmetry.space_group_name_H-M   'P 1'
#
loop_
_entity.id
_entity.type
_entity.pdbx_description
1 polymer ?
#
loop_
_entity_poly.entity_id
_entity_poly.type
_entity_poly.pdbx_seq_one_letter_code
_entity_poly.pdbx_strand_id
1 'polypeptide(L)'
;VSMDKIKINNSLYANILTQGANLKATNCLFGNSNNFSGYISIGGSVEFENCTFANYANTSRNSPSLLFKDYYESANNQINVRPFSVAKFTNCVIDGNNKNELVCDTLSSYTSSFDNVKFDHCAIKSEDSLINLSLFNNCYLNYESNFKNVDSWDFDLNENSELIDLGTNSSIIDDILERPRSVPNDLGCYEYH
;
A
#
# COMPACT_ATOMS: atom_id res chain seq x y z
N VAL A 1 17.38 1.16 -2.54
CA VAL A 1 17.02 1.95 -1.34
C VAL A 1 16.34 1.03 -0.34
N SER A 2 16.67 1.19 0.96
CA SER A 2 15.96 0.52 2.05
C SER A 2 15.41 1.59 3.00
N MET A 3 14.19 1.37 3.48
CA MET A 3 13.49 2.22 4.43
C MET A 3 12.94 1.33 5.55
N ASP A 4 13.09 1.76 6.79
CA ASP A 4 12.52 1.08 7.95
C ASP A 4 12.00 2.10 8.95
N LYS A 5 10.80 1.87 9.48
CA LYS A 5 10.14 2.71 10.50
C LYS A 5 10.08 4.21 10.14
N ILE A 6 9.80 4.50 8.86
CA ILE A 6 9.68 5.87 8.35
C ILE A 6 8.22 6.29 8.27
N LYS A 7 7.90 7.48 8.80
CA LYS A 7 6.61 8.13 8.64
C LYS A 7 6.73 9.28 7.64
N ILE A 8 5.97 9.21 6.53
CA ILE A 8 5.89 10.27 5.52
C ILE A 8 4.44 10.69 5.39
N ASN A 9 4.16 11.94 5.69
CA ASN A 9 2.81 12.51 5.68
C ASN A 9 2.77 13.84 4.95
N ASN A 10 1.57 14.22 4.52
CA ASN A 10 1.23 15.58 4.08
C ASN A 10 1.98 16.06 2.84
N SER A 11 2.24 15.17 1.91
CA SER A 11 2.85 15.53 0.63
C SER A 11 1.85 16.20 -0.31
N LEU A 12 2.33 17.14 -1.12
CA LEU A 12 1.49 17.83 -2.11
C LEU A 12 1.04 16.87 -3.24
N TYR A 13 1.85 15.89 -3.60
CA TYR A 13 1.54 14.96 -4.69
C TYR A 13 1.52 13.50 -4.24
N ALA A 14 2.64 12.96 -3.76
CA ALA A 14 2.74 11.59 -3.28
C ALA A 14 3.73 11.50 -2.11
N ASN A 15 3.42 10.67 -1.10
CA ASN A 15 4.35 10.43 0.00
C ASN A 15 5.54 9.59 -0.46
N ILE A 16 5.29 8.62 -1.34
CA ILE A 16 6.34 7.91 -2.04
C ILE A 16 6.00 7.81 -3.53
N LEU A 17 6.97 8.15 -4.38
CA LEU A 17 6.89 8.01 -5.82
C LEU A 17 8.10 7.23 -6.30
N THR A 18 7.87 6.13 -7.01
CA THR A 18 8.93 5.34 -7.63
C THR A 18 8.75 5.27 -9.14
N GLN A 19 9.84 5.36 -9.86
CA GLN A 19 9.91 5.21 -11.32
C GLN A 19 11.09 4.31 -11.65
N GLY A 20 10.85 3.02 -11.87
CA GLY A 20 11.89 2.04 -12.16
C GLY A 20 12.89 1.81 -11.01
N ALA A 21 12.47 2.01 -9.76
CA ALA A 21 13.35 1.96 -8.61
C ALA A 21 13.45 0.54 -8.01
N ASN A 22 14.56 0.31 -7.30
CA ASN A 22 14.70 -0.83 -6.40
C ASN A 22 14.53 -0.32 -4.96
N LEU A 23 13.45 -0.73 -4.30
CA LEU A 23 13.04 -0.27 -2.98
C LEU A 23 12.60 -1.45 -2.12
N LYS A 24 13.07 -1.46 -0.86
CA LYS A 24 12.50 -2.27 0.22
C LYS A 24 12.07 -1.34 1.35
N ALA A 25 10.82 -1.46 1.80
CA ALA A 25 10.28 -0.70 2.91
C ALA A 25 9.63 -1.64 3.94
N THR A 26 9.98 -1.45 5.20
CA THR A 26 9.43 -2.22 6.33
C THR A 26 8.89 -1.27 7.39
N ASN A 27 7.78 -1.62 8.03
CA ASN A 27 7.18 -0.81 9.09
C ASN A 27 7.02 0.67 8.74
N CYS A 28 6.67 1.00 7.50
CA CYS A 28 6.56 2.41 7.08
C CYS A 28 5.11 2.88 7.00
N LEU A 29 4.89 4.14 7.38
CA LEU A 29 3.63 4.84 7.20
C LEU A 29 3.75 5.86 6.08
N PHE A 30 2.89 5.72 5.07
CA PHE A 30 2.65 6.69 4.01
C PHE A 30 1.23 7.23 4.20
N GLY A 31 1.12 8.30 5.01
CA GLY A 31 -0.17 8.83 5.47
C GLY A 31 -0.49 10.18 4.86
N ASN A 32 -1.74 10.40 4.53
CA ASN A 32 -2.27 11.69 4.12
C ASN A 32 -1.44 12.47 3.09
N SER A 33 -1.90 12.50 1.87
CA SER A 33 -1.32 13.28 0.77
C SER A 33 -2.45 13.92 -0.03
N ASN A 34 -2.18 14.99 -0.76
CA ASN A 34 -3.21 15.60 -1.61
C ASN A 34 -3.65 14.67 -2.75
N ASN A 35 -2.79 13.76 -3.20
CA ASN A 35 -3.16 12.76 -4.21
C ASN A 35 -2.88 11.33 -3.73
N PHE A 36 -1.63 10.86 -3.72
CA PHE A 36 -1.30 9.46 -3.48
C PHE A 36 -0.51 9.28 -2.18
N SER A 37 -0.85 8.29 -1.37
CA SER A 37 0.08 7.79 -0.35
C SER A 37 1.26 7.06 -1.01
N GLY A 38 0.99 6.29 -2.06
CA GLY A 38 2.02 5.65 -2.89
C GLY A 38 1.71 5.73 -4.38
N TYR A 39 2.70 6.11 -5.19
CA TYR A 39 2.66 6.03 -6.64
C TYR A 39 3.86 5.23 -7.14
N ILE A 40 3.62 3.98 -7.54
CA ILE A 40 4.65 3.02 -7.93
C ILE A 40 4.54 2.81 -9.44
N SER A 41 5.57 3.19 -10.20
CA SER A 41 5.46 3.17 -11.66
C SER A 41 6.76 2.77 -12.38
N ILE A 42 6.59 2.42 -13.66
CA ILE A 42 7.67 2.23 -14.64
C ILE A 42 8.60 1.07 -14.23
N GLY A 43 8.05 -0.02 -13.70
CA GLY A 43 8.81 -1.22 -13.37
C GLY A 43 9.71 -1.08 -12.15
N GLY A 44 10.81 -1.83 -12.13
CA GLY A 44 11.72 -1.93 -11.00
C GLY A 44 11.40 -3.11 -10.08
N SER A 45 11.98 -3.09 -8.87
CA SER A 45 11.75 -4.08 -7.82
C SER A 45 11.35 -3.37 -6.55
N VAL A 46 10.13 -3.59 -6.08
CA VAL A 46 9.62 -2.97 -4.86
C VAL A 46 9.07 -4.03 -3.90
N GLU A 47 9.44 -3.93 -2.65
CA GLU A 47 8.96 -4.80 -1.58
C GLU A 47 8.51 -3.95 -0.39
N PHE A 48 7.26 -4.14 0.03
CA PHE A 48 6.68 -3.49 1.20
C PHE A 48 6.21 -4.57 2.17
N GLU A 49 6.65 -4.48 3.43
CA GLU A 49 6.26 -5.41 4.47
C GLU A 49 5.85 -4.65 5.72
N ASN A 50 4.70 -4.99 6.29
CA ASN A 50 4.11 -4.29 7.43
C ASN A 50 4.03 -2.77 7.18
N CYS A 51 3.55 -2.33 6.02
CA CYS A 51 3.43 -0.92 5.68
C CYS A 51 1.96 -0.48 5.60
N THR A 52 1.71 0.78 5.95
CA THR A 52 0.38 1.40 5.85
C THR A 52 0.38 2.51 4.82
N PHE A 53 -0.50 2.41 3.82
CA PHE A 53 -0.84 3.44 2.85
C PHE A 53 -2.24 3.95 3.17
N ALA A 54 -2.35 5.04 3.91
CA ALA A 54 -3.63 5.56 4.37
C ALA A 54 -3.83 7.01 3.96
N ASN A 55 -4.93 7.35 3.27
CA ASN A 55 -5.14 8.70 2.80
C ASN A 55 -6.53 9.25 3.13
N TYR A 56 -6.59 9.99 4.21
CA TYR A 56 -7.77 10.66 4.73
C TYR A 56 -7.71 12.20 4.65
N ALA A 57 -6.63 12.76 4.06
CA ALA A 57 -6.35 14.21 4.09
C ALA A 57 -7.37 15.06 3.33
N ASN A 58 -7.95 14.53 2.26
CA ASN A 58 -8.80 15.32 1.37
C ASN A 58 -9.99 14.48 0.87
N THR A 59 -11.19 14.88 1.27
CA THR A 59 -12.43 14.19 0.88
C THR A 59 -12.83 14.38 -0.58
N SER A 60 -12.27 15.37 -1.28
CA SER A 60 -12.50 15.61 -2.71
C SER A 60 -11.42 15.00 -3.61
N ARG A 61 -10.52 14.23 -3.05
CA ARG A 61 -9.49 13.51 -3.79
C ARG A 61 -10.13 12.43 -4.68
N ASN A 62 -9.68 12.36 -5.95
CA ASN A 62 -10.08 11.32 -6.89
C ASN A 62 -9.01 10.23 -7.07
N SER A 63 -7.81 10.45 -6.53
CA SER A 63 -6.70 9.50 -6.62
C SER A 63 -6.80 8.43 -5.54
N PRO A 64 -6.41 7.16 -5.80
CA PRO A 64 -6.33 6.14 -4.76
C PRO A 64 -5.19 6.42 -3.78
N SER A 65 -5.19 5.77 -2.62
CA SER A 65 -4.05 5.78 -1.71
C SER A 65 -2.82 5.15 -2.37
N LEU A 66 -3.00 4.03 -3.07
CA LEU A 66 -1.92 3.36 -3.79
C LEU A 66 -2.26 3.19 -5.27
N LEU A 67 -1.44 3.80 -6.13
CA LEU A 67 -1.48 3.59 -7.57
C LEU A 67 -0.29 2.77 -8.04
N PHE A 68 -0.58 1.72 -8.77
CA PHE A 68 0.38 0.90 -9.52
C PHE A 68 0.22 1.15 -11.01
N LYS A 69 1.35 1.43 -11.70
CA LYS A 69 1.31 1.67 -13.14
C LYS A 69 2.57 1.12 -13.83
N ASP A 70 2.39 0.27 -14.82
CA ASP A 70 3.48 -0.42 -15.51
C ASP A 70 3.92 0.26 -16.82
N TYR A 71 3.38 1.42 -17.12
CA TYR A 71 3.69 2.16 -18.35
C TYR A 71 3.80 3.66 -18.10
N TYR A 72 4.37 4.34 -19.07
CA TYR A 72 4.35 5.82 -19.19
C TYR A 72 4.12 6.25 -20.62
N GLU A 73 3.60 7.44 -20.77
CA GLU A 73 3.44 8.12 -22.06
C GLU A 73 4.56 9.12 -22.24
N SER A 74 5.29 8.99 -23.35
CA SER A 74 6.35 9.94 -23.73
C SER A 74 5.80 11.21 -24.34
N ALA A 75 6.63 12.25 -24.50
CA ALA A 75 6.22 13.55 -25.01
C ALA A 75 5.61 13.52 -26.43
N ASN A 76 5.85 12.46 -27.19
CA ASN A 76 5.27 12.23 -28.52
C ASN A 76 4.08 11.25 -28.49
N ASN A 77 3.42 11.11 -27.36
CA ASN A 77 2.26 10.24 -27.10
C ASN A 77 2.52 8.74 -27.37
N GLN A 78 3.77 8.31 -27.29
CA GLN A 78 4.09 6.89 -27.36
C GLN A 78 3.99 6.25 -25.98
N ILE A 79 3.26 5.15 -25.90
CA ILE A 79 3.15 4.35 -24.69
C ILE A 79 4.35 3.40 -24.58
N ASN A 80 5.00 3.44 -23.44
CA ASN A 80 6.16 2.63 -23.14
C ASN A 80 5.88 1.76 -21.91
N VAL A 81 5.73 0.47 -22.12
CA VAL A 81 5.51 -0.49 -21.04
C VAL A 81 6.81 -0.85 -20.36
N ARG A 82 6.78 -0.92 -19.03
CA ARG A 82 7.90 -1.27 -18.16
C ARG A 82 7.40 -2.19 -17.05
N PRO A 83 7.40 -3.52 -17.27
CA PRO A 83 6.96 -4.48 -16.27
C PRO A 83 7.79 -4.43 -15.00
N PHE A 84 7.16 -4.73 -13.87
CA PHE A 84 7.85 -4.93 -12.61
C PHE A 84 8.64 -6.24 -12.63
N SER A 85 9.89 -6.20 -12.17
CA SER A 85 10.66 -7.42 -11.93
C SER A 85 10.20 -8.12 -10.65
N VAL A 86 9.86 -7.34 -9.62
CA VAL A 86 9.20 -7.77 -8.38
C VAL A 86 8.36 -6.62 -7.86
N ALA A 87 7.14 -6.89 -7.42
CA ALA A 87 6.35 -5.96 -6.63
C ALA A 87 5.57 -6.74 -5.58
N LYS A 88 6.10 -6.76 -4.35
CA LYS A 88 5.55 -7.57 -3.27
C LYS A 88 5.07 -6.70 -2.12
N PHE A 89 3.84 -6.96 -1.68
CA PHE A 89 3.23 -6.35 -0.50
C PHE A 89 2.83 -7.46 0.46
N THR A 90 3.32 -7.41 1.69
CA THR A 90 3.03 -8.40 2.73
C THR A 90 2.57 -7.68 3.99
N ASN A 91 1.48 -8.12 4.59
CA ASN A 91 0.90 -7.52 5.80
C ASN A 91 0.66 -6.00 5.67
N CYS A 92 0.31 -5.52 4.48
CA CYS A 92 0.12 -4.08 4.26
C CYS A 92 -1.35 -3.67 4.39
N VAL A 93 -1.57 -2.41 4.76
CA VAL A 93 -2.90 -1.78 4.78
C VAL A 93 -2.96 -0.71 3.69
N ILE A 94 -4.04 -0.72 2.89
CA ILE A 94 -4.31 0.25 1.84
C ILE A 94 -5.73 0.78 2.05
N ASP A 95 -5.84 1.99 2.62
CA ASP A 95 -7.10 2.54 3.10
C ASP A 95 -7.19 4.06 2.88
N GLY A 96 -8.38 4.64 3.07
CA GLY A 96 -8.62 6.07 2.91
C GLY A 96 -10.09 6.44 2.72
N ASN A 97 -10.32 7.67 2.25
CA ASN A 97 -11.66 8.23 2.07
C ASN A 97 -12.39 7.75 0.80
N ASN A 98 -11.67 7.26 -0.20
CA ASN A 98 -12.30 6.85 -1.45
C ASN A 98 -12.88 5.43 -1.33
N LYS A 99 -13.74 5.10 -2.28
CA LYS A 99 -14.32 3.76 -2.42
C LYS A 99 -13.28 2.72 -2.84
N ASN A 100 -12.34 3.14 -3.69
CA ASN A 100 -11.26 2.32 -4.21
C ASN A 100 -9.92 3.00 -3.89
N GLU A 101 -9.16 2.41 -2.99
CA GLU A 101 -7.88 2.95 -2.52
C GLU A 101 -6.67 2.24 -3.11
N LEU A 102 -6.89 1.17 -3.88
CA LEU A 102 -5.88 0.53 -4.71
C LEU A 102 -6.32 0.56 -6.17
N VAL A 103 -5.46 1.09 -7.04
CA VAL A 103 -5.64 1.02 -8.49
C VAL A 103 -4.40 0.42 -9.15
N CYS A 104 -4.61 -0.65 -9.90
CA CYS A 104 -3.61 -1.27 -10.77
C CYS A 104 -3.89 -0.85 -12.21
N ASP A 105 -3.24 0.22 -12.66
CA ASP A 105 -3.42 0.78 -14.01
C ASP A 105 -2.47 0.08 -15.00
N THR A 106 -3.00 -0.86 -15.76
CA THR A 106 -2.28 -1.58 -16.80
C THR A 106 -2.96 -1.45 -18.14
N LEU A 107 -2.20 -1.55 -19.19
CA LEU A 107 -2.76 -1.66 -20.54
C LEU A 107 -3.32 -3.06 -20.75
N SER A 108 -4.58 -3.15 -21.17
CA SER A 108 -5.30 -4.41 -21.39
C SER A 108 -4.59 -5.40 -22.31
N SER A 109 -3.70 -4.92 -23.20
CA SER A 109 -2.88 -5.72 -24.10
C SER A 109 -1.62 -6.33 -23.44
N TYR A 110 -1.31 -5.97 -22.18
CA TYR A 110 -0.09 -6.35 -21.46
C TYR A 110 -0.40 -6.90 -20.07
N THR A 111 -1.43 -7.73 -19.92
CA THR A 111 -1.85 -8.29 -18.63
C THR A 111 -0.74 -9.06 -17.92
N SER A 112 0.21 -9.66 -18.65
CA SER A 112 1.37 -10.36 -18.08
C SER A 112 2.36 -9.45 -17.36
N SER A 113 2.28 -8.14 -17.54
CA SER A 113 3.19 -7.19 -16.85
C SER A 113 2.98 -7.14 -15.33
N PHE A 114 1.85 -7.68 -14.83
CA PHE A 114 1.58 -7.84 -13.39
C PHE A 114 1.83 -9.24 -12.85
N ASP A 115 2.37 -10.17 -13.61
CA ASP A 115 2.65 -11.53 -13.13
C ASP A 115 3.58 -11.54 -11.89
N ASN A 116 4.44 -10.54 -11.76
CA ASN A 116 5.37 -10.36 -10.65
C ASN A 116 4.84 -9.45 -9.54
N VAL A 117 3.57 -9.03 -9.62
CA VAL A 117 2.91 -8.22 -8.56
C VAL A 117 2.15 -9.16 -7.65
N LYS A 118 2.36 -9.06 -6.33
CA LYS A 118 1.71 -9.90 -5.32
C LYS A 118 1.36 -9.09 -4.08
N PHE A 119 0.13 -9.25 -3.64
CA PHE A 119 -0.37 -8.80 -2.35
C PHE A 119 -0.66 -10.04 -1.51
N ASP A 120 -0.05 -10.14 -0.33
CA ASP A 120 -0.17 -11.28 0.56
C ASP A 120 -0.53 -10.80 1.97
N HIS A 121 -1.64 -11.30 2.53
CA HIS A 121 -2.18 -10.85 3.81
C HIS A 121 -2.29 -9.31 3.89
N CYS A 122 -2.92 -8.67 2.91
CA CYS A 122 -3.11 -7.22 2.89
C CYS A 122 -4.59 -6.88 3.12
N ALA A 123 -4.86 -5.83 3.89
CA ALA A 123 -6.19 -5.22 3.96
C ALA A 123 -6.30 -4.12 2.91
N ILE A 124 -7.33 -4.18 2.08
CA ILE A 124 -7.48 -3.30 0.91
C ILE A 124 -8.91 -2.77 0.86
N LYS A 125 -9.07 -1.45 0.87
CA LYS A 125 -10.35 -0.82 0.63
C LYS A 125 -10.65 -0.73 -0.85
N SER A 126 -11.66 -1.47 -1.31
CA SER A 126 -12.11 -1.48 -2.70
C SER A 126 -13.54 -1.97 -2.80
N GLU A 127 -14.43 -1.16 -3.39
CA GLU A 127 -15.80 -1.59 -3.76
C GLU A 127 -15.80 -2.40 -5.07
N ASP A 128 -14.80 -2.24 -5.91
CA ASP A 128 -14.65 -3.05 -7.11
C ASP A 128 -14.24 -4.47 -6.70
N SER A 129 -14.85 -5.45 -7.35
CA SER A 129 -14.33 -6.80 -7.26
C SER A 129 -12.91 -6.79 -7.82
N LEU A 130 -11.91 -7.03 -6.98
CA LEU A 130 -10.53 -7.16 -7.41
C LEU A 130 -10.44 -8.40 -8.32
N ILE A 131 -10.63 -8.18 -9.61
CA ILE A 131 -11.00 -9.18 -10.60
C ILE A 131 -9.85 -10.14 -10.88
N ASN A 132 -8.62 -9.74 -10.60
CA ASN A 132 -7.46 -10.61 -10.81
C ASN A 132 -7.02 -11.26 -9.50
N LEU A 133 -7.71 -12.33 -9.14
CA LEU A 133 -7.42 -13.11 -7.93
C LEU A 133 -5.98 -13.62 -7.84
N SER A 134 -5.26 -13.71 -8.97
CA SER A 134 -3.87 -14.17 -8.98
C SER A 134 -2.87 -13.20 -8.33
N LEU A 135 -3.23 -11.91 -8.21
CA LEU A 135 -2.41 -10.90 -7.55
C LEU A 135 -2.55 -10.94 -6.03
N PHE A 136 -3.70 -11.43 -5.54
CA PHE A 136 -4.10 -11.33 -4.15
C PHE A 136 -4.13 -12.70 -3.49
N ASN A 137 -3.36 -12.87 -2.43
CA ASN A 137 -3.31 -14.08 -1.63
C ASN A 137 -3.68 -13.74 -0.18
N ASN A 138 -4.70 -14.39 0.36
CA ASN A 138 -5.18 -14.16 1.73
C ASN A 138 -5.41 -12.68 2.07
N CYS A 139 -5.87 -11.88 1.10
CA CYS A 139 -6.15 -10.46 1.32
C CYS A 139 -7.58 -10.25 1.81
N TYR A 140 -7.77 -9.19 2.59
CA TYR A 140 -9.01 -8.82 3.24
C TYR A 140 -9.58 -7.56 2.57
N LEU A 141 -10.82 -7.64 2.06
CA LEU A 141 -11.46 -6.51 1.38
C LEU A 141 -12.43 -5.79 2.32
N ASN A 142 -12.31 -4.46 2.37
CA ASN A 142 -13.21 -3.58 3.10
C ASN A 142 -13.31 -3.89 4.59
N TYR A 143 -12.24 -4.39 5.20
CA TYR A 143 -12.11 -4.51 6.65
C TYR A 143 -11.98 -3.12 7.27
N GLU A 144 -12.63 -2.92 8.40
CA GLU A 144 -12.62 -1.67 9.13
C GLU A 144 -11.29 -1.47 9.84
N SER A 145 -10.47 -0.56 9.32
CA SER A 145 -9.16 -0.27 9.90
C SER A 145 -9.27 0.30 11.31
N ASN A 146 -10.31 1.08 11.58
CA ASN A 146 -10.59 1.68 12.89
C ASN A 146 -9.32 2.25 13.55
N PHE A 147 -8.63 3.13 12.81
CA PHE A 147 -7.48 3.86 13.34
C PHE A 147 -7.89 4.76 14.50
N LYS A 148 -6.96 5.02 15.44
CA LYS A 148 -7.25 5.82 16.63
C LYS A 148 -7.82 7.19 16.31
N ASN A 149 -7.18 7.96 15.40
CA ASN A 149 -7.68 9.27 15.00
C ASN A 149 -7.09 9.74 13.67
N VAL A 150 -7.79 9.48 12.56
CA VAL A 150 -7.35 9.86 11.21
C VAL A 150 -7.26 11.37 11.00
N ASP A 151 -8.07 12.17 11.72
CA ASP A 151 -8.06 13.63 11.62
C ASP A 151 -6.80 14.25 12.23
N SER A 152 -6.23 13.61 13.25
CA SER A 152 -4.96 13.99 13.85
C SER A 152 -3.76 13.23 13.30
N TRP A 153 -3.98 12.45 12.24
CA TRP A 153 -2.97 11.62 11.57
C TRP A 153 -2.40 10.50 12.45
N ASP A 154 -3.21 10.06 13.41
CA ASP A 154 -2.90 8.92 14.26
C ASP A 154 -3.51 7.65 13.63
N PHE A 155 -2.67 6.90 12.92
CA PHE A 155 -3.02 5.65 12.26
C PHE A 155 -2.68 4.41 13.10
N ASP A 156 -2.45 4.58 14.41
CA ASP A 156 -2.35 3.45 15.33
C ASP A 156 -3.71 2.74 15.44
N LEU A 157 -3.70 1.45 15.73
CA LEU A 157 -4.92 0.65 15.79
C LEU A 157 -5.64 0.89 17.12
N ASN A 158 -6.98 0.92 17.08
CA ASN A 158 -7.78 0.87 18.29
C ASN A 158 -8.30 -0.56 18.55
N GLU A 159 -8.90 -0.78 19.71
CA GLU A 159 -9.38 -2.09 20.17
C GLU A 159 -10.43 -2.74 19.25
N ASN A 160 -11.10 -1.96 18.40
CA ASN A 160 -12.14 -2.44 17.49
C ASN A 160 -11.62 -2.59 16.05
N SER A 161 -10.31 -2.48 15.84
CA SER A 161 -9.74 -2.65 14.50
C SER A 161 -9.87 -4.11 14.04
N GLU A 162 -10.43 -4.29 12.87
CA GLU A 162 -10.50 -5.62 12.24
C GLU A 162 -9.14 -6.07 11.67
N LEU A 163 -8.10 -5.24 11.79
CA LEU A 163 -6.75 -5.54 11.28
C LEU A 163 -5.89 -6.32 12.28
N ILE A 164 -6.39 -6.49 13.51
CA ILE A 164 -5.67 -7.17 14.60
C ILE A 164 -5.58 -8.67 14.32
N ASP A 165 -4.39 -9.24 14.50
CA ASP A 165 -4.08 -10.67 14.36
C ASP A 165 -4.37 -11.27 12.97
N LEU A 166 -4.41 -10.48 11.90
CA LEU A 166 -4.71 -10.96 10.55
C LEU A 166 -3.49 -11.13 9.65
N GLY A 167 -2.32 -10.69 10.08
CA GLY A 167 -1.10 -10.81 9.29
C GLY A 167 -0.50 -12.21 9.29
N THR A 168 0.39 -12.44 8.36
CA THR A 168 1.24 -13.63 8.38
C THR A 168 2.50 -13.36 9.20
N ASN A 169 3.08 -14.42 9.74
CA ASN A 169 4.33 -14.33 10.50
C ASN A 169 5.44 -13.72 9.64
N SER A 170 6.18 -12.81 10.22
CA SER A 170 7.28 -12.08 9.62
C SER A 170 8.55 -12.24 10.48
N SER A 171 9.71 -12.00 9.86
CA SER A 171 10.96 -11.87 10.61
C SER A 171 11.10 -10.51 11.31
N ILE A 172 10.15 -9.60 11.07
CA ILE A 172 10.10 -8.27 11.68
C ILE A 172 9.42 -8.42 13.04
N ILE A 173 10.18 -8.20 14.11
CA ILE A 173 9.79 -8.50 15.48
C ILE A 173 9.15 -7.35 16.24
N ASP A 174 9.19 -6.15 15.68
CA ASP A 174 8.64 -4.93 16.26
C ASP A 174 7.93 -4.07 15.21
N ASP A 175 7.09 -3.16 15.67
CA ASP A 175 6.34 -2.24 14.83
C ASP A 175 7.09 -0.90 14.59
N ILE A 176 6.42 0.07 13.97
CA ILE A 176 6.98 1.41 13.70
C ILE A 176 7.33 2.19 14.98
N LEU A 177 6.72 1.85 16.12
CA LEU A 177 6.97 2.46 17.44
C LEU A 177 7.89 1.61 18.32
N GLU A 178 8.54 0.58 17.75
CA GLU A 178 9.40 -0.37 18.48
C GLU A 178 8.64 -1.22 19.51
N ARG A 179 7.33 -1.38 19.36
CA ARG A 179 6.52 -2.28 20.17
C ARG A 179 6.64 -3.70 19.61
N PRO A 180 6.75 -4.75 20.49
CA PRO A 180 6.84 -6.12 20.02
C PRO A 180 5.62 -6.52 19.19
N ARG A 181 5.82 -7.21 18.08
CA ARG A 181 4.72 -7.79 17.32
C ARG A 181 4.25 -9.10 17.92
N SER A 182 2.92 -9.28 17.92
CA SER A 182 2.26 -10.54 18.29
C SER A 182 2.45 -11.61 17.19
N VAL A 183 1.95 -12.80 17.45
CA VAL A 183 1.89 -13.90 16.47
C VAL A 183 0.47 -14.47 16.49
N PRO A 184 -0.30 -14.30 15.43
CA PRO A 184 0.02 -13.60 14.15
C PRO A 184 0.18 -12.09 14.35
N ASN A 185 0.86 -11.41 13.40
CA ASN A 185 1.05 -9.97 13.43
C ASN A 185 -0.25 -9.24 13.09
N ASP A 186 -0.36 -8.00 13.53
CA ASP A 186 -1.37 -7.09 12.99
C ASP A 186 -1.00 -6.61 11.58
N LEU A 187 -2.00 -6.21 10.79
CA LEU A 187 -1.75 -5.64 9.48
C LEU A 187 -1.30 -4.19 9.58
N GLY A 188 -0.37 -3.82 8.71
CA GLY A 188 0.17 -2.47 8.64
C GLY A 188 1.39 -2.24 9.54
N CYS A 189 1.74 -0.95 9.69
CA CYS A 189 2.96 -0.55 10.36
C CYS A 189 2.85 -0.46 11.89
N TYR A 190 1.66 -0.59 12.45
CA TYR A 190 1.41 -0.57 13.89
C TYR A 190 0.98 -1.94 14.39
N GLU A 191 1.30 -2.21 15.65
CA GLU A 191 0.80 -3.33 16.43
C GLU A 191 -0.08 -2.81 17.56
N TYR A 192 -1.23 -3.42 17.79
CA TYR A 192 -2.15 -3.06 18.87
C TYR A 192 -1.61 -3.54 20.22
N HIS A 193 -1.70 -2.69 21.26
CA HIS A 193 -1.29 -2.99 22.64
C HIS A 193 -2.24 -2.42 23.68
#